data_ce2afd5b17385234395cb13ff8a90525
#
_entry.id   ce2afd5b17385234395cb13ff8a90525
#
_cell.length_a   1.000
_cell.length_b   1.000
_cell.length_c   1.000
_cell.angle_alpha   90.00
_cell.angle_beta   90.00
_cell.angle_gamma   90.00
#
_symmetry.space_group_name_H-M   'P 1'
#
loop_
_entity.id
_entity.type
_entity.pdbx_description
1 polymer ?
#
loop_
_entity_poly.entity_id
_entity_poly.type
_entity_poly.pdbx_seq_one_letter_code
_entity_poly.pdbx_strand_id
1 'polypeptide(L)'
;MLINKRIINALVLLLLVTGAMAQNVSTDNSFRIGKLKNGMTYYIRHNAKEKGIADFYIAQRVGSILEEPNQRGLAHFLEHMAFNGSKNFKNTASSPSIVHWCEAHGIKFGTNLNAYTSIDETVYNVSSVPVKQ
;
A
#
# COMPACT_ATOMS: atom_id res chain seq x y z
N MET A 1 -59.41 -7.15 3.49
CA MET A 1 -58.66 -5.88 3.35
C MET A 1 -57.35 -6.20 2.65
N LEU A 2 -57.25 -5.92 1.35
CA LEU A 2 -56.04 -6.21 0.56
C LEU A 2 -55.00 -5.12 0.81
N ILE A 3 -53.87 -5.50 1.40
CA ILE A 3 -52.74 -4.57 1.59
C ILE A 3 -52.22 -4.12 0.21
N ASN A 4 -52.13 -2.80 0.02
CA ASN A 4 -51.75 -2.22 -1.23
C ASN A 4 -50.27 -2.61 -1.54
N LYS A 5 -50.03 -3.18 -2.71
CA LYS A 5 -48.67 -3.60 -3.17
C LYS A 5 -47.63 -2.47 -3.03
N ARG A 6 -48.03 -1.22 -3.15
CA ARG A 6 -47.15 -0.04 -2.96
C ARG A 6 -46.68 0.09 -1.51
N ILE A 7 -47.54 -0.26 -0.53
CA ILE A 7 -47.18 -0.22 0.89
C ILE A 7 -46.20 -1.36 1.21
N ILE A 8 -46.42 -2.53 0.64
CA ILE A 8 -45.52 -3.69 0.82
C ILE A 8 -44.13 -3.35 0.24
N ASN A 9 -44.05 -2.77 -0.98
CA ASN A 9 -42.79 -2.40 -1.58
C ASN A 9 -42.06 -1.29 -0.80
N ALA A 10 -42.77 -0.32 -0.24
CA ALA A 10 -42.21 0.72 0.61
C ALA A 10 -41.63 0.15 1.93
N LEU A 11 -42.34 -0.79 2.55
CA LEU A 11 -41.87 -1.49 3.76
C LEU A 11 -40.65 -2.36 3.49
N VAL A 12 -40.61 -3.07 2.37
CA VAL A 12 -39.43 -3.86 1.96
C VAL A 12 -38.23 -2.95 1.68
N LEU A 13 -38.44 -1.82 1.02
CA LEU A 13 -37.37 -0.83 0.77
C LEU A 13 -36.85 -0.23 2.08
N LEU A 14 -37.72 0.06 3.03
CA LEU A 14 -37.36 0.57 4.36
C LEU A 14 -36.55 -0.46 5.18
N LEU A 15 -36.91 -1.74 5.09
CA LEU A 15 -36.19 -2.84 5.74
C LEU A 15 -34.78 -3.07 5.13
N LEU A 16 -34.63 -2.85 3.82
CA LEU A 16 -33.33 -2.95 3.15
C LEU A 16 -32.38 -1.82 3.54
N VAL A 17 -32.90 -0.62 3.81
CA VAL A 17 -32.09 0.54 4.22
C VAL A 17 -31.60 0.43 5.67
N THR A 18 -32.37 -0.18 6.57
CA THR A 18 -31.99 -0.33 7.98
C THR A 18 -30.93 -1.42 8.22
N GLY A 19 -30.70 -2.33 7.25
CA GLY A 19 -29.70 -3.39 7.36
C GLY A 19 -28.26 -2.99 7.01
N ALA A 20 -28.05 -1.80 6.43
CA ALA A 20 -26.74 -1.32 6.00
C ALA A 20 -26.02 -0.49 7.09
N MET A 21 -25.97 -0.98 8.32
CA MET A 21 -25.08 -0.40 9.34
C MET A 21 -23.66 -0.86 9.03
N ALA A 22 -22.82 0.05 8.55
CA ALA A 22 -21.40 -0.21 8.43
C ALA A 22 -20.86 -0.56 9.83
N GLN A 23 -20.48 -1.83 10.03
CA GLN A 23 -19.81 -2.23 11.25
C GLN A 23 -18.48 -1.47 11.31
N ASN A 24 -18.27 -0.72 12.39
CA ASN A 24 -16.96 -0.18 12.71
C ASN A 24 -16.00 -1.36 12.95
N VAL A 25 -15.15 -1.64 11.99
CA VAL A 25 -14.05 -2.58 12.18
C VAL A 25 -13.13 -2.00 13.23
N SER A 26 -13.00 -2.69 14.38
CA SER A 26 -12.08 -2.25 15.43
C SER A 26 -10.65 -2.26 14.90
N THR A 27 -9.90 -1.20 15.17
CA THR A 27 -8.47 -1.15 14.86
C THR A 27 -7.74 -2.21 15.67
N ASP A 28 -6.89 -3.01 15.02
CA ASP A 28 -6.03 -3.97 15.69
C ASP A 28 -5.03 -3.22 16.58
N ASN A 29 -5.12 -3.39 17.90
CA ASN A 29 -4.28 -2.72 18.90
C ASN A 29 -2.79 -3.13 18.82
N SER A 30 -2.44 -4.16 18.03
CA SER A 30 -1.06 -4.55 17.79
C SER A 30 -0.32 -3.58 16.87
N PHE A 31 -1.04 -2.68 16.16
CA PHE A 31 -0.45 -1.65 15.33
C PHE A 31 -0.20 -0.35 16.10
N ARG A 32 1.01 0.17 15.98
CA ARG A 32 1.31 1.57 16.28
C ARG A 32 1.08 2.40 15.04
N ILE A 33 0.10 3.29 15.08
CA ILE A 33 -0.29 4.14 13.94
C ILE A 33 0.05 5.59 14.27
N GLY A 34 0.58 6.32 13.29
CA GLY A 34 0.85 7.75 13.45
C GLY A 34 1.04 8.45 12.10
N LYS A 35 1.28 9.78 12.17
CA LYS A 35 1.56 10.62 11.01
C LYS A 35 2.92 11.28 11.13
N LEU A 36 3.66 11.34 10.03
CA LEU A 36 4.86 12.14 9.88
C LEU A 36 4.49 13.61 9.59
N LYS A 37 5.47 14.51 9.75
CA LYS A 37 5.28 15.96 9.47
C LYS A 37 4.85 16.27 8.04
N ASN A 38 5.22 15.42 7.08
CA ASN A 38 4.83 15.53 5.67
C ASN A 38 3.42 14.97 5.38
N GLY A 39 2.68 14.53 6.40
CA GLY A 39 1.32 13.98 6.26
C GLY A 39 1.26 12.48 5.99
N MET A 40 2.39 11.80 5.76
CA MET A 40 2.41 10.35 5.53
C MET A 40 1.99 9.60 6.80
N THR A 41 1.03 8.68 6.67
CA THR A 41 0.62 7.81 7.76
C THR A 41 1.53 6.59 7.81
N TYR A 42 1.98 6.22 9.01
CA TYR A 42 2.75 4.99 9.20
C TYR A 42 2.01 4.00 10.08
N TYR A 43 2.28 2.73 9.84
CA TYR A 43 1.78 1.58 10.60
C TYR A 43 2.97 0.73 10.99
N ILE A 44 3.17 0.49 12.28
CA ILE A 44 4.24 -0.38 12.77
C ILE A 44 3.60 -1.51 13.56
N ARG A 45 3.94 -2.74 13.20
CA ARG A 45 3.52 -3.94 13.91
C ARG A 45 4.74 -4.77 14.29
N HIS A 46 4.81 -5.18 15.55
CA HIS A 46 5.81 -6.14 15.99
C HIS A 46 5.41 -7.54 15.53
N ASN A 47 6.35 -8.23 14.86
CA ASN A 47 6.21 -9.62 14.46
C ASN A 47 7.28 -10.45 15.14
N ALA A 48 6.87 -11.35 16.05
CA ALA A 48 7.78 -12.21 16.81
C ALA A 48 8.14 -13.52 16.06
N LYS A 49 7.58 -13.74 14.87
CA LYS A 49 7.70 -15.02 14.15
C LYS A 49 9.10 -15.23 13.61
N GLU A 50 9.75 -14.14 13.16
CA GLU A 50 11.13 -14.18 12.66
C GLU A 50 11.95 -13.10 13.37
N LYS A 51 12.92 -13.54 14.17
CA LYS A 51 13.77 -12.62 14.95
C LYS A 51 14.83 -11.99 14.06
N GLY A 52 15.08 -10.69 14.26
CA GLY A 52 16.19 -9.98 13.63
C GLY A 52 15.97 -9.61 12.17
N ILE A 53 14.72 -9.67 11.68
CA ILE A 53 14.35 -9.20 10.34
C ILE A 53 13.17 -8.23 10.42
N ALA A 54 13.05 -7.38 9.39
CA ALA A 54 11.92 -6.48 9.21
C ALA A 54 11.48 -6.44 7.74
N ASP A 55 10.19 -6.22 7.55
CA ASP A 55 9.58 -5.96 6.25
C ASP A 55 9.11 -4.50 6.19
N PHE A 56 9.36 -3.84 5.08
CA PHE A 56 8.98 -2.45 4.85
C PHE A 56 8.09 -2.36 3.60
N TYR A 57 7.05 -1.54 3.71
CA TYR A 57 6.12 -1.27 2.63
C TYR A 57 5.87 0.23 2.52
N ILE A 58 5.86 0.76 1.30
CA ILE A 58 5.36 2.09 0.98
C ILE A 58 4.21 1.90 0.01
N ALA A 59 2.99 2.23 0.47
CA ALA A 59 1.79 2.17 -0.36
C ALA A 59 1.33 3.60 -0.68
N GLN A 60 1.12 3.85 -1.97
CA GLN A 60 0.61 5.12 -2.50
C GLN A 60 -0.73 4.87 -3.16
N ARG A 61 -1.73 5.71 -2.88
CA ARG A 61 -3.03 5.67 -3.56
C ARG A 61 -2.92 6.36 -4.91
N VAL A 62 -2.06 5.85 -5.77
CA VAL A 62 -1.79 6.32 -7.12
C VAL A 62 -1.69 5.11 -8.02
N GLY A 63 -2.52 5.04 -9.04
CA GLY A 63 -2.54 3.96 -10.01
C GLY A 63 -3.16 4.44 -11.32
N SER A 64 -3.40 3.53 -12.25
CA SER A 64 -3.83 3.84 -13.62
C SER A 64 -5.19 4.55 -13.71
N ILE A 65 -6.04 4.45 -12.67
CA ILE A 65 -7.35 5.12 -12.65
C ILE A 65 -7.24 6.65 -12.60
N LEU A 66 -6.12 7.18 -12.12
CA LEU A 66 -5.88 8.62 -12.02
C LEU A 66 -5.25 9.20 -13.30
N GLU A 67 -4.94 8.36 -14.28
CA GLU A 67 -4.26 8.76 -15.51
C GLU A 67 -5.24 9.33 -16.53
N GLU A 68 -4.92 10.50 -17.05
CA GLU A 68 -5.57 11.04 -18.24
C GLU A 68 -5.25 10.19 -19.48
N PRO A 69 -6.06 10.22 -20.56
CA PRO A 69 -5.82 9.39 -21.76
C PRO A 69 -4.43 9.52 -22.37
N ASN A 70 -3.80 10.70 -22.26
CA ASN A 70 -2.44 10.98 -22.74
C ASN A 70 -1.36 10.65 -21.72
N GLN A 71 -1.72 10.19 -20.53
CA GLN A 71 -0.82 9.84 -19.41
C GLN A 71 -0.80 8.34 -19.12
N ARG A 72 -1.47 7.53 -19.94
CA ARG A 72 -1.60 6.09 -19.70
C ARG A 72 -0.24 5.41 -19.60
N GLY A 73 -0.04 4.70 -18.48
CA GLY A 73 1.18 3.99 -18.14
C GLY A 73 2.19 4.79 -17.33
N LEU A 74 1.94 6.07 -17.02
CA LEU A 74 2.87 6.90 -16.25
C LEU A 74 3.04 6.41 -14.80
N ALA A 75 1.99 5.92 -14.15
CA ALA A 75 2.08 5.38 -12.80
C ALA A 75 3.06 4.19 -12.75
N HIS A 76 2.92 3.26 -13.69
CA HIS A 76 3.79 2.10 -13.81
C HIS A 76 5.22 2.51 -14.24
N PHE A 77 5.34 3.46 -15.15
CA PHE A 77 6.64 4.00 -15.54
C PHE A 77 7.38 4.65 -14.36
N LEU A 78 6.68 5.43 -13.54
CA LEU A 78 7.26 6.02 -12.32
C LEU A 78 7.69 4.96 -11.31
N GLU A 79 6.96 3.87 -11.19
CA GLU A 79 7.35 2.72 -10.37
C GLU A 79 8.72 2.19 -10.80
N HIS A 80 8.94 1.92 -12.08
CA HIS A 80 10.23 1.50 -12.60
C HIS A 80 11.32 2.55 -12.37
N MET A 81 11.01 3.82 -12.57
CA MET A 81 11.97 4.91 -12.37
C MET A 81 12.45 5.06 -10.93
N ALA A 82 11.63 4.66 -9.94
CA ALA A 82 12.01 4.70 -8.53
C ALA A 82 13.23 3.82 -8.19
N PHE A 83 13.48 2.77 -8.97
CA PHE A 83 14.65 1.91 -8.82
C PHE A 83 15.91 2.44 -9.53
N ASN A 84 15.76 3.34 -10.49
CA ASN A 84 16.86 3.85 -11.32
C ASN A 84 17.69 4.93 -10.64
N GLY A 85 17.12 5.65 -9.68
CA GLY A 85 17.85 6.67 -8.96
C GLY A 85 16.96 7.55 -8.11
N SER A 86 17.55 8.08 -7.04
CA SER A 86 16.91 9.04 -6.14
C SER A 86 17.96 10.00 -5.59
N LYS A 87 17.52 10.96 -4.76
CA LYS A 87 18.44 11.90 -4.09
C LYS A 87 19.55 11.17 -3.32
N ASN A 88 19.23 10.04 -2.68
CA ASN A 88 20.16 9.30 -1.83
C ASN A 88 20.83 8.11 -2.56
N PHE A 89 20.25 7.64 -3.65
CA PHE A 89 20.74 6.53 -4.46
C PHE A 89 20.82 6.99 -5.91
N LYS A 90 21.94 7.63 -6.26
CA LYS A 90 22.09 8.35 -7.54
C LYS A 90 22.42 7.48 -8.73
N ASN A 91 22.69 6.20 -8.53
CA ASN A 91 23.13 5.25 -9.56
C ASN A 91 24.37 5.73 -10.31
N THR A 92 25.38 6.18 -9.55
CA THR A 92 26.70 6.60 -10.05
C THR A 92 27.81 5.75 -9.44
N ALA A 93 29.03 5.87 -9.93
CA ALA A 93 30.19 5.14 -9.36
C ALA A 93 30.40 5.42 -7.86
N SER A 94 30.07 6.64 -7.39
CA SER A 94 30.21 7.05 -5.98
C SER A 94 28.94 6.87 -5.14
N SER A 95 27.79 6.57 -5.75
CA SER A 95 26.49 6.39 -5.07
C SER A 95 25.69 5.32 -5.80
N PRO A 96 25.70 4.07 -5.29
CA PRO A 96 25.03 2.96 -5.95
C PRO A 96 23.52 3.18 -6.04
N SER A 97 22.85 2.51 -6.97
CA SER A 97 21.38 2.44 -7.00
C SER A 97 20.85 1.73 -5.76
N ILE A 98 19.57 1.93 -5.45
CA ILE A 98 18.92 1.19 -4.35
C ILE A 98 19.03 -0.32 -4.57
N VAL A 99 18.95 -0.80 -5.81
CA VAL A 99 19.09 -2.21 -6.16
C VAL A 99 20.45 -2.75 -5.77
N HIS A 100 21.54 -2.13 -6.24
CA HIS A 100 22.91 -2.55 -5.90
C HIS A 100 23.20 -2.44 -4.40
N TRP A 101 22.66 -1.40 -3.75
CA TRP A 101 22.82 -1.27 -2.30
C TRP A 101 22.13 -2.44 -1.57
N CYS A 102 20.92 -2.79 -1.95
CA CYS A 102 20.17 -3.91 -1.38
C CYS A 102 20.89 -5.24 -1.61
N GLU A 103 21.36 -5.48 -2.83
CA GLU A 103 22.11 -6.71 -3.17
C GLU A 103 23.40 -6.86 -2.35
N ALA A 104 24.15 -5.76 -2.16
CA ALA A 104 25.34 -5.75 -1.30
C ALA A 104 25.02 -6.06 0.18
N HIS A 105 23.76 -5.94 0.61
CA HIS A 105 23.27 -6.28 1.95
C HIS A 105 22.46 -7.58 1.99
N GLY A 106 22.55 -8.40 0.94
CA GLY A 106 21.87 -9.72 0.88
C GLY A 106 20.40 -9.67 0.50
N ILE A 107 19.88 -8.51 0.08
CA ILE A 107 18.50 -8.29 -0.32
C ILE A 107 18.42 -8.38 -1.85
N LYS A 108 17.76 -9.41 -2.38
CA LYS A 108 17.71 -9.67 -3.82
C LYS A 108 16.56 -8.92 -4.50
N PHE A 109 16.86 -8.25 -5.61
CA PHE A 109 15.85 -7.65 -6.47
C PHE A 109 14.92 -8.72 -7.07
N GLY A 110 13.63 -8.41 -7.17
CA GLY A 110 12.60 -9.33 -7.64
C GLY A 110 12.12 -10.34 -6.59
N THR A 111 12.95 -10.66 -5.58
CA THR A 111 12.59 -11.59 -4.49
C THR A 111 12.24 -10.84 -3.21
N ASN A 112 13.17 -10.02 -2.73
CA ASN A 112 13.02 -9.28 -1.47
C ASN A 112 12.67 -7.80 -1.70
N LEU A 113 13.29 -7.16 -2.68
CA LEU A 113 13.00 -5.80 -3.14
C LEU A 113 12.13 -5.89 -4.38
N ASN A 114 10.91 -5.36 -4.33
CA ASN A 114 9.96 -5.41 -5.43
C ASN A 114 8.99 -4.22 -5.36
N ALA A 115 8.19 -4.06 -6.42
CA ALA A 115 7.07 -3.13 -6.47
C ALA A 115 5.97 -3.67 -7.40
N TYR A 116 4.79 -3.07 -7.31
CA TYR A 116 3.74 -3.26 -8.31
C TYR A 116 2.88 -2.01 -8.41
N THR A 117 2.31 -1.80 -9.59
CA THR A 117 1.31 -0.77 -9.87
C THR A 117 0.01 -1.43 -10.28
N SER A 118 -1.08 -1.06 -9.64
CA SER A 118 -2.44 -1.51 -9.95
C SER A 118 -3.32 -0.36 -10.46
N ILE A 119 -4.64 -0.57 -10.47
CA ILE A 119 -5.60 0.44 -10.91
C ILE A 119 -5.61 1.65 -9.97
N ASP A 120 -5.52 1.45 -8.67
CA ASP A 120 -5.73 2.45 -7.63
C ASP A 120 -4.55 2.64 -6.67
N GLU A 121 -3.52 1.82 -6.76
CA GLU A 121 -2.35 1.89 -5.89
C GLU A 121 -1.05 1.52 -6.58
N THR A 122 0.06 2.04 -6.03
CA THR A 122 1.42 1.60 -6.29
C THR A 122 2.07 1.26 -4.96
N VAL A 123 2.65 0.06 -4.85
CA VAL A 123 3.28 -0.42 -3.63
C VAL A 123 4.72 -0.82 -3.91
N TYR A 124 5.63 -0.35 -3.05
CA TYR A 124 7.03 -0.77 -3.00
C TYR A 124 7.26 -1.56 -1.73
N ASN A 125 7.99 -2.64 -1.80
CA ASN A 125 8.31 -3.45 -0.64
C ASN A 125 9.77 -3.90 -0.60
N VAL A 126 10.29 -3.97 0.62
CA VAL A 126 11.56 -4.64 0.94
C VAL A 126 11.28 -5.60 2.08
N SER A 127 11.48 -6.89 1.84
CA SER A 127 11.22 -7.94 2.81
C SER A 127 12.50 -8.63 3.31
N SER A 128 12.41 -9.25 4.47
CA SER A 128 13.49 -10.01 5.09
C SER A 128 14.78 -9.20 5.30
N VAL A 129 14.64 -7.92 5.63
CA VAL A 129 15.77 -7.02 5.89
C VAL A 129 16.39 -7.36 7.24
N PRO A 130 17.67 -7.72 7.30
CA PRO A 130 18.35 -7.95 8.57
C PRO A 130 18.40 -6.65 9.38
N VAL A 131 17.89 -6.67 10.62
CA VAL A 131 18.00 -5.57 11.57
C VAL A 131 18.99 -5.95 12.66
N LYS A 132 19.97 -5.06 12.91
CA LYS A 132 20.88 -5.26 14.03
C LYS A 132 20.07 -5.16 15.33
N GLN A 133 20.25 -6.17 16.18
CA GLN A 133 19.79 -6.13 17.56
C GLN A 133 20.69 -5.24 18.38
#